data_3d3f2d1e8a1ef574fde36b35d005d4b9
#
_entry.id   3d3f2d1e8a1ef574fde36b35d005d4b9
#
_cell.length_a   1.000
_cell.length_b   1.000
_cell.length_c   1.000
_cell.angle_alpha   90.00
_cell.angle_beta   90.00
_cell.angle_gamma   90.00
#
_symmetry.space_group_name_H-M   'P 1'
#
loop_
_entity.id
_entity.type
_entity.pdbx_description
1 polymer ?
#
loop_
_entity_poly.entity_id
_entity_poly.type
_entity_poly.pdbx_seq_one_letter_code
_entity_poly.pdbx_strand_id
1 'polypeptide(L)'
;MAKTFTNDEKREIEEKAKYILTAMDDIGKNGDAYCTDEHLFRTSKAVRPNLTGPQYHTDKTLLLQAEFLHREGYHLYAQRTWAYEVTAAKRLADILKDPTLPVLAIPKELRVGDILLSEQQREAVELALNSRLSVILGGAGCGKTTLIEAIVHCFREHNDAFVPYVV
;
A
#
# COMPACT_ATOMS: atom_id res chain seq x y z
N MET A 1 -9.67 -23.72 -19.36
CA MET A 1 -9.71 -22.42 -20.04
C MET A 1 -10.47 -21.45 -19.13
N ALA A 2 -9.92 -20.28 -18.82
CA ALA A 2 -10.64 -19.24 -18.10
C ALA A 2 -11.80 -18.75 -18.99
N LYS A 3 -12.99 -18.61 -18.42
CA LYS A 3 -14.16 -18.09 -19.14
C LYS A 3 -13.95 -16.59 -19.35
N THR A 4 -13.95 -16.12 -20.58
CA THR A 4 -13.89 -14.70 -20.91
C THR A 4 -15.32 -14.15 -20.95
N PHE A 5 -15.59 -13.12 -20.17
CA PHE A 5 -16.89 -12.45 -20.12
C PHE A 5 -16.89 -11.23 -21.02
N THR A 6 -18.01 -10.98 -21.70
CA THR A 6 -18.28 -9.72 -22.39
C THR A 6 -18.49 -8.57 -21.39
N ASN A 7 -18.46 -7.33 -21.85
CA ASN A 7 -18.72 -6.19 -20.96
C ASN A 7 -20.16 -6.20 -20.40
N ASP A 8 -21.13 -6.66 -21.16
CA ASP A 8 -22.53 -6.75 -20.69
C ASP A 8 -22.68 -7.85 -19.64
N GLU A 9 -22.08 -9.05 -19.86
CA GLU A 9 -22.03 -10.11 -18.84
C GLU A 9 -21.34 -9.65 -17.55
N LYS A 10 -20.23 -8.88 -17.65
CA LYS A 10 -19.57 -8.29 -16.47
C LYS A 10 -20.48 -7.35 -15.71
N ARG A 11 -21.22 -6.48 -16.39
CA ARG A 11 -22.21 -5.58 -15.75
C ARG A 11 -23.32 -6.34 -15.04
N GLU A 12 -23.84 -7.40 -15.64
CA GLU A 12 -24.87 -8.25 -15.01
C GLU A 12 -24.34 -8.91 -13.73
N ILE A 13 -23.10 -9.42 -13.77
CA ILE A 13 -22.43 -10.02 -12.60
C ILE A 13 -22.24 -8.96 -11.51
N GLU A 14 -21.77 -7.76 -11.87
CA GLU A 14 -21.55 -6.66 -10.96
C GLU A 14 -22.84 -6.26 -10.24
N GLU A 15 -23.92 -6.02 -10.97
CA GLU A 15 -25.23 -5.66 -10.40
C GLU A 15 -25.79 -6.79 -9.51
N LYS A 16 -25.71 -8.04 -9.95
CA LYS A 16 -26.20 -9.19 -9.19
C LYS A 16 -25.44 -9.36 -7.86
N ALA A 17 -24.14 -9.18 -7.87
CA ALA A 17 -23.26 -9.39 -6.72
C ALA A 17 -22.78 -8.10 -6.05
N LYS A 18 -23.44 -6.98 -6.32
CA LYS A 18 -23.10 -5.62 -5.83
C LYS A 18 -22.96 -5.56 -4.30
N TYR A 19 -23.76 -6.33 -3.57
CA TYR A 19 -23.68 -6.40 -2.11
C TYR A 19 -22.34 -6.93 -1.59
N ILE A 20 -21.66 -7.82 -2.34
CA ILE A 20 -20.30 -8.30 -2.01
C ILE A 20 -19.29 -7.19 -2.29
N LEU A 21 -19.40 -6.49 -3.40
CA LEU A 21 -18.51 -5.37 -3.75
C LEU A 21 -18.66 -4.22 -2.75
N THR A 22 -19.90 -3.90 -2.34
CA THR A 22 -20.16 -2.93 -1.27
C THR A 22 -19.49 -3.35 0.05
N ALA A 23 -19.62 -4.63 0.43
CA ALA A 23 -18.98 -5.15 1.63
C ALA A 23 -17.43 -5.06 1.55
N MET A 24 -16.85 -5.33 0.37
CA MET A 24 -15.41 -5.18 0.14
C MET A 24 -14.96 -3.72 0.24
N ASP A 25 -15.73 -2.79 -0.31
CA ASP A 25 -15.46 -1.35 -0.20
C ASP A 25 -15.52 -0.87 1.25
N ASP A 26 -16.48 -1.36 2.05
CA ASP A 26 -16.61 -1.01 3.46
C ASP A 26 -15.42 -1.54 4.29
N ILE A 27 -14.94 -2.74 3.98
CA ILE A 27 -13.70 -3.29 4.55
C ILE A 27 -12.51 -2.39 4.20
N GLY A 28 -12.38 -1.99 2.93
CA GLY A 28 -11.33 -1.09 2.47
C GLY A 28 -11.35 0.29 3.12
N LYS A 29 -12.52 0.87 3.40
CA LYS A 29 -12.65 2.14 4.13
C LYS A 29 -12.12 2.08 5.56
N ASN A 30 -12.09 0.88 6.17
CA ASN A 30 -11.50 0.67 7.49
C ASN A 30 -9.96 0.52 7.44
N GLY A 31 -9.35 0.60 6.25
CA GLY A 31 -7.91 0.52 6.05
C GLY A 31 -7.39 -0.88 5.69
N ASP A 32 -8.26 -1.86 5.53
CA ASP A 32 -7.87 -3.24 5.19
C ASP A 32 -7.74 -3.40 3.66
N ALA A 33 -6.56 -3.78 3.18
CA ALA A 33 -6.32 -4.04 1.76
C ALA A 33 -6.96 -5.36 1.29
N TYR A 34 -7.14 -6.31 2.20
CA TYR A 34 -7.72 -7.63 1.95
C TYR A 34 -8.55 -8.12 3.14
N CYS A 35 -9.30 -9.20 2.93
CA CYS A 35 -10.03 -9.85 4.00
C CYS A 35 -10.05 -11.37 3.83
N THR A 36 -10.50 -12.08 4.86
CA THR A 36 -10.81 -13.51 4.77
C THR A 36 -12.19 -13.73 4.18
N ASP A 37 -12.45 -14.93 3.68
CA ASP A 37 -13.76 -15.33 3.14
C ASP A 37 -14.88 -15.19 4.19
N GLU A 38 -14.59 -15.56 5.43
CA GLU A 38 -15.52 -15.43 6.54
C GLU A 38 -15.86 -13.96 6.84
N HIS A 39 -14.84 -13.09 6.87
CA HIS A 39 -15.04 -11.66 7.08
C HIS A 39 -15.91 -11.06 5.97
N LEU A 40 -15.60 -11.36 4.70
CA LEU A 40 -16.37 -10.87 3.56
C LEU A 40 -17.83 -11.36 3.61
N PHE A 41 -18.06 -12.64 3.93
CA PHE A 41 -19.40 -13.18 4.06
C PHE A 41 -20.21 -12.47 5.15
N ARG A 42 -19.61 -12.29 6.34
CA ARG A 42 -20.24 -11.59 7.46
C ARG A 42 -20.61 -10.16 7.12
N THR A 43 -19.69 -9.41 6.48
CA THR A 43 -19.92 -8.03 6.05
C THR A 43 -20.97 -7.97 4.93
N SER A 44 -20.92 -8.90 3.96
CA SER A 44 -21.94 -9.03 2.90
C SER A 44 -23.33 -9.30 3.46
N LYS A 45 -23.42 -10.08 4.55
CA LYS A 45 -24.70 -10.36 5.23
C LYS A 45 -25.24 -9.13 5.98
N ALA A 46 -24.38 -8.22 6.44
CA ALA A 46 -24.82 -6.94 6.99
C ALA A 46 -25.44 -6.04 5.91
N VAL A 47 -24.89 -6.06 4.68
CA VAL A 47 -25.47 -5.33 3.52
C VAL A 47 -26.77 -6.00 3.02
N ARG A 48 -26.82 -7.34 3.02
CA ARG A 48 -27.98 -8.14 2.56
C ARG A 48 -28.38 -9.18 3.62
N PRO A 49 -29.25 -8.86 4.56
CA PRO A 49 -29.60 -9.72 5.72
C PRO A 49 -30.09 -11.13 5.36
N ASN A 50 -30.83 -11.27 4.25
CA ASN A 50 -31.39 -12.55 3.78
C ASN A 50 -30.39 -13.37 2.92
N LEU A 51 -29.11 -13.01 2.90
CA LEU A 51 -28.09 -13.71 2.13
C LEU A 51 -27.85 -15.12 2.68
N THR A 52 -27.95 -16.11 1.80
CA THR A 52 -27.63 -17.51 2.12
C THR A 52 -26.17 -17.85 1.73
N GLY A 53 -25.59 -18.83 2.42
CA GLY A 53 -24.24 -19.31 2.10
C GLY A 53 -24.07 -19.76 0.64
N PRO A 54 -24.95 -20.62 0.11
CA PRO A 54 -24.88 -21.04 -1.30
C PRO A 54 -24.91 -19.89 -2.30
N GLN A 55 -25.79 -18.89 -2.07
CA GLN A 55 -25.89 -17.72 -2.93
C GLN A 55 -24.61 -16.88 -2.89
N TYR A 56 -24.08 -16.61 -1.69
CA TYR A 56 -22.80 -15.93 -1.52
C TYR A 56 -21.67 -16.63 -2.30
N HIS A 57 -21.54 -17.96 -2.15
CA HIS A 57 -20.50 -18.71 -2.83
C HIS A 57 -20.62 -18.65 -4.36
N THR A 58 -21.85 -18.72 -4.89
CA THR A 58 -22.09 -18.61 -6.33
C THR A 58 -21.70 -17.23 -6.84
N ASP A 59 -22.18 -16.17 -6.19
CA ASP A 59 -21.98 -14.79 -6.62
C ASP A 59 -20.51 -14.38 -6.45
N LYS A 60 -19.84 -14.76 -5.35
CA LYS A 60 -18.40 -14.58 -5.17
C LYS A 60 -17.57 -15.27 -6.25
N THR A 61 -17.94 -16.52 -6.63
CA THR A 61 -17.23 -17.24 -7.68
C THR A 61 -17.35 -16.52 -9.02
N LEU A 62 -18.50 -15.96 -9.34
CA LEU A 62 -18.69 -15.16 -10.55
C LEU A 62 -17.82 -13.88 -10.51
N LEU A 63 -17.73 -13.18 -9.36
CA LEU A 63 -16.89 -12.00 -9.20
C LEU A 63 -15.40 -12.32 -9.35
N LEU A 64 -14.95 -13.47 -8.86
CA LEU A 64 -13.56 -13.93 -9.05
C LEU A 64 -13.29 -14.26 -10.52
N GLN A 65 -14.20 -14.96 -11.20
CA GLN A 65 -14.07 -15.31 -12.61
C GLN A 65 -14.14 -14.09 -13.55
N ALA A 66 -14.94 -13.09 -13.18
CA ALA A 66 -15.08 -11.83 -13.93
C ALA A 66 -14.01 -10.78 -13.57
N GLU A 67 -13.08 -11.14 -12.69
CA GLU A 67 -11.95 -10.27 -12.25
C GLU A 67 -12.38 -8.99 -11.50
N PHE A 68 -13.49 -9.03 -10.76
CA PHE A 68 -13.83 -7.98 -9.79
C PHE A 68 -13.17 -8.20 -8.43
N LEU A 69 -12.91 -9.47 -8.09
CA LEU A 69 -12.17 -9.89 -6.91
C LEU A 69 -10.94 -10.68 -7.33
N HIS A 70 -9.92 -10.61 -6.51
CA HIS A 70 -8.72 -11.43 -6.61
C HIS A 70 -8.55 -12.29 -5.36
N ARG A 71 -8.07 -13.53 -5.53
CA ARG A 71 -7.76 -14.43 -4.43
C ARG A 71 -6.29 -14.80 -4.43
N GLU A 72 -5.65 -14.59 -3.28
CA GLU A 72 -4.30 -15.07 -3.01
C GLU A 72 -4.30 -15.88 -1.70
N GLY A 73 -4.18 -17.21 -1.83
CA GLY A 73 -4.31 -18.10 -0.68
C GLY A 73 -5.67 -17.94 0.02
N TYR A 74 -5.64 -17.52 1.28
CA TYR A 74 -6.82 -17.26 2.10
C TYR A 74 -7.33 -15.82 2.02
N HIS A 75 -6.61 -14.93 1.33
CA HIS A 75 -6.92 -13.51 1.22
C HIS A 75 -7.76 -13.22 -0.02
N LEU A 76 -8.77 -12.38 0.15
CA LEU A 76 -9.60 -11.84 -0.91
C LEU A 76 -9.38 -10.34 -0.99
N TYR A 77 -9.13 -9.85 -2.19
CA TYR A 77 -8.91 -8.44 -2.51
C TYR A 77 -9.98 -7.95 -3.47
N ALA A 78 -10.32 -6.67 -3.40
CA ALA A 78 -10.84 -6.01 -4.58
C ALA A 78 -9.77 -6.04 -5.68
N GLN A 79 -10.13 -6.36 -6.92
CA GLN A 79 -9.16 -6.48 -8.03
C GLN A 79 -8.29 -5.21 -8.19
N ARG A 80 -8.89 -4.04 -7.98
CA ARG A 80 -8.18 -2.76 -8.05
C ARG A 80 -7.11 -2.64 -6.98
N THR A 81 -7.42 -3.00 -5.73
CA THR A 81 -6.48 -2.96 -4.61
C THR A 81 -5.31 -3.91 -4.84
N TRP A 82 -5.59 -5.14 -5.27
CA TRP A 82 -4.58 -6.10 -5.69
C TRP A 82 -3.63 -5.54 -6.76
N ALA A 83 -4.20 -4.94 -7.81
CA ALA A 83 -3.40 -4.37 -8.89
C ALA A 83 -2.47 -3.23 -8.40
N TYR A 84 -2.93 -2.43 -7.45
CA TYR A 84 -2.11 -1.37 -6.84
C TYR A 84 -0.98 -1.96 -6.00
N GLU A 85 -1.25 -2.97 -5.15
CA GLU A 85 -0.21 -3.61 -4.34
C GLU A 85 0.87 -4.27 -5.21
N VAL A 86 0.47 -5.03 -6.24
CA VAL A 86 1.40 -5.66 -7.18
C VAL A 86 2.24 -4.60 -7.91
N THR A 87 1.61 -3.49 -8.31
CA THR A 87 2.33 -2.40 -9.00
C THR A 87 3.31 -1.71 -8.06
N ALA A 88 2.91 -1.44 -6.81
CA ALA A 88 3.78 -0.87 -5.80
C ALA A 88 4.97 -1.79 -5.49
N ALA A 89 4.70 -3.08 -5.27
CA ALA A 89 5.74 -4.06 -5.01
C ALA A 89 6.76 -4.17 -6.16
N LYS A 90 6.31 -4.15 -7.41
CA LYS A 90 7.19 -4.14 -8.59
C LYS A 90 8.06 -2.88 -8.62
N ARG A 91 7.48 -1.71 -8.40
CA ARG A 91 8.23 -0.44 -8.38
C ARG A 91 9.27 -0.42 -7.26
N LEU A 92 8.92 -0.89 -6.07
CA LEU A 92 9.88 -1.00 -4.96
C LEU A 92 11.02 -1.99 -5.29
N ALA A 93 10.68 -3.14 -5.88
CA ALA A 93 11.69 -4.10 -6.32
C ALA A 93 12.63 -3.51 -7.40
N ASP A 94 12.12 -2.70 -8.31
CA ASP A 94 12.94 -2.04 -9.34
C ASP A 94 13.85 -0.96 -8.73
N ILE A 95 13.37 -0.20 -7.76
CA ILE A 95 14.20 0.75 -6.99
C ILE A 95 15.35 0.03 -6.30
N LEU A 96 15.12 -1.15 -5.73
CA LEU A 96 16.13 -1.92 -5.00
C LEU A 96 17.18 -2.58 -5.90
N LYS A 97 16.89 -2.79 -7.19
CA LYS A 97 17.80 -3.45 -8.14
C LYS A 97 18.95 -2.56 -8.64
N ASP A 98 18.79 -1.24 -8.58
CA ASP A 98 19.81 -0.34 -9.09
C ASP A 98 21.03 -0.30 -8.14
N PRO A 99 22.25 -0.67 -8.58
CA PRO A 99 23.42 -0.81 -7.70
C PRO A 99 24.08 0.52 -7.35
N THR A 100 23.73 1.61 -8.00
CA THR A 100 24.47 2.89 -7.88
C THR A 100 23.84 3.81 -6.85
N LEU A 101 24.38 3.82 -5.63
CA LEU A 101 24.15 4.90 -4.65
C LEU A 101 25.49 5.54 -4.32
N PRO A 102 25.61 6.86 -4.45
CA PRO A 102 26.77 7.55 -3.87
C PRO A 102 26.69 7.40 -2.36
N VAL A 103 27.82 7.05 -1.73
CA VAL A 103 27.92 7.09 -0.27
C VAL A 103 28.03 8.53 0.15
N LEU A 104 27.02 9.06 0.82
CA LEU A 104 27.00 10.42 1.35
C LEU A 104 27.48 10.40 2.80
N ALA A 105 28.56 11.14 3.07
CA ALA A 105 29.02 11.36 4.43
C ALA A 105 28.21 12.47 5.09
N ILE A 106 27.75 12.24 6.31
CA ILE A 106 27.06 13.25 7.10
C ILE A 106 27.95 13.78 8.23
N PRO A 107 27.76 15.03 8.66
CA PRO A 107 28.49 15.60 9.79
C PRO A 107 28.27 14.82 11.09
N LYS A 108 29.28 14.80 11.97
CA LYS A 108 29.14 14.19 13.30
C LYS A 108 28.03 14.88 14.13
N GLU A 109 27.95 16.21 13.98
CA GLU A 109 26.88 17.03 14.57
C GLU A 109 25.97 17.50 13.44
N LEU A 110 24.76 16.96 13.37
CA LEU A 110 23.75 17.36 12.40
C LEU A 110 22.68 18.18 13.08
N ARG A 111 22.42 19.36 12.55
CA ARG A 111 21.41 20.31 13.07
C ARG A 111 20.37 20.63 12.01
N VAL A 112 19.15 20.83 12.48
CA VAL A 112 18.04 21.38 11.70
C VAL A 112 17.56 22.65 12.41
N GLY A 113 17.91 23.81 11.88
CA GLY A 113 17.79 25.06 12.61
C GLY A 113 18.60 25.01 13.92
N ASP A 114 17.95 25.28 15.04
CA ASP A 114 18.57 25.23 16.38
C ASP A 114 18.57 23.82 17.01
N ILE A 115 17.94 22.83 16.38
CA ILE A 115 17.76 21.49 16.93
C ILE A 115 18.97 20.63 16.56
N LEU A 116 19.72 20.16 17.57
CA LEU A 116 20.74 19.13 17.39
C LEU A 116 20.07 17.76 17.37
N LEU A 117 20.29 16.98 16.32
CA LEU A 117 19.77 15.62 16.24
C LEU A 117 20.45 14.70 17.25
N SER A 118 19.67 13.80 17.84
CA SER A 118 20.22 12.71 18.66
C SER A 118 21.02 11.74 17.80
N GLU A 119 21.85 10.92 18.43
CA GLU A 119 22.66 9.90 17.72
C GLU A 119 21.77 8.96 16.90
N GLN A 120 20.67 8.46 17.47
CA GLN A 120 19.71 7.62 16.77
C GLN A 120 19.05 8.33 15.57
N GLN A 121 18.74 9.61 15.71
CA GLN A 121 18.19 10.41 14.61
C GLN A 121 19.24 10.62 13.51
N ARG A 122 20.49 10.88 13.87
CA ARG A 122 21.60 11.01 12.93
C ARG A 122 21.82 9.71 12.15
N GLU A 123 21.84 8.56 12.84
CA GLU A 123 21.96 7.24 12.21
C GLU A 123 20.80 6.96 11.25
N ALA A 124 19.58 7.36 11.59
CA ALA A 124 18.42 7.22 10.70
C ALA A 124 18.57 8.08 9.44
N VAL A 125 19.12 9.30 9.55
CA VAL A 125 19.44 10.16 8.40
C VAL A 125 20.52 9.50 7.54
N GLU A 126 21.61 9.03 8.14
CA GLU A 126 22.70 8.34 7.43
C GLU A 126 22.20 7.11 6.67
N LEU A 127 21.37 6.29 7.32
CA LEU A 127 20.74 5.14 6.68
C LEU A 127 19.86 5.56 5.49
N ALA A 128 19.04 6.59 5.65
CA ALA A 128 18.16 7.07 4.60
C ALA A 128 18.93 7.62 3.39
N LEU A 129 20.02 8.35 3.62
CA LEU A 129 20.88 8.91 2.57
C LEU A 129 21.66 7.84 1.79
N ASN A 130 22.01 6.75 2.46
CA ASN A 130 22.80 5.66 1.90
C ASN A 130 22.00 4.41 1.53
N SER A 131 20.66 4.55 1.49
CA SER A 131 19.73 3.48 1.11
C SER A 131 18.81 3.95 -0.02
N ARG A 132 18.53 3.07 -0.98
CA ARG A 132 17.57 3.35 -2.04
C ARG A 132 16.12 3.42 -1.53
N LEU A 133 15.86 2.69 -0.48
CA LEU A 133 14.57 2.65 0.20
C LEU A 133 14.84 2.53 1.69
N SER A 134 14.29 3.42 2.46
CA SER A 134 14.29 3.37 3.91
C SER A 134 12.89 3.59 4.46
N VAL A 135 12.58 2.97 5.58
CA VAL A 135 11.32 3.15 6.30
C VAL A 135 11.64 3.66 7.69
N ILE A 136 11.16 4.87 8.00
CA ILE A 136 11.35 5.52 9.30
C ILE A 136 10.06 5.36 10.10
N LEU A 137 10.11 4.58 11.16
CA LEU A 137 9.00 4.36 12.07
C LEU A 137 9.23 5.10 13.38
N GLY A 138 8.12 5.60 13.95
CA GLY A 138 8.20 6.27 15.25
C GLY A 138 6.83 6.76 15.72
N GLY A 139 6.66 6.89 17.03
CA GLY A 139 5.45 7.43 17.66
C GLY A 139 5.18 8.89 17.33
N ALA A 140 4.09 9.42 17.85
CA ALA A 140 3.79 10.85 17.76
C ALA A 140 4.87 11.66 18.53
N GLY A 141 5.32 12.76 17.96
CA GLY A 141 6.29 13.66 18.61
C GLY A 141 7.75 13.19 18.64
N CYS A 142 8.11 12.05 18.03
CA CYS A 142 9.50 11.56 18.01
C CYS A 142 10.43 12.26 16.99
N GLY A 143 9.99 13.36 16.39
CA GLY A 143 10.82 14.15 15.49
C GLY A 143 10.93 13.64 14.04
N LYS A 144 9.95 12.87 13.55
CA LYS A 144 9.95 12.38 12.15
C LYS A 144 10.04 13.51 11.13
N THR A 145 9.33 14.62 11.34
CA THR A 145 9.40 15.81 10.47
C THR A 145 10.80 16.40 10.45
N THR A 146 11.43 16.53 11.62
CA THR A 146 12.80 17.02 11.75
C THR A 146 13.81 16.10 11.01
N LEU A 147 13.57 14.78 11.06
CA LEU A 147 14.38 13.83 10.29
C LEU A 147 14.22 14.02 8.78
N ILE A 148 12.99 14.22 8.29
CA ILE A 148 12.74 14.48 6.86
C ILE A 148 13.45 15.78 6.44
N GLU A 149 13.35 16.84 7.24
CA GLU A 149 14.05 18.11 6.98
C GLU A 149 15.57 17.92 6.92
N ALA A 150 16.15 17.14 7.85
CA ALA A 150 17.58 16.81 7.85
C ALA A 150 18.01 16.05 6.59
N ILE A 151 17.25 15.04 6.20
CA ILE A 151 17.49 14.26 4.98
C ILE A 151 17.47 15.16 3.74
N VAL A 152 16.43 15.98 3.61
CA VAL A 152 16.29 16.93 2.49
C VAL A 152 17.44 17.94 2.47
N HIS A 153 17.85 18.46 3.63
CA HIS A 153 18.96 19.39 3.75
C HIS A 153 20.29 18.75 3.28
N CYS A 154 20.61 17.57 3.80
CA CYS A 154 21.81 16.84 3.39
C CYS A 154 21.83 16.50 1.88
N PHE A 155 20.70 16.12 1.31
CA PHE A 155 20.61 15.88 -0.13
C PHE A 155 20.90 17.15 -0.94
N ARG A 156 20.37 18.30 -0.52
CA ARG A 156 20.59 19.58 -1.20
C ARG A 156 22.04 20.04 -1.14
N GLU A 157 22.72 19.82 -0.01
CA GLU A 157 24.15 20.16 0.12
C GLU A 157 25.06 19.34 -0.81
N HIS A 158 24.64 18.11 -1.15
CA HIS A 158 25.43 17.22 -2.02
C HIS A 158 25.00 17.28 -3.49
N ASN A 159 23.85 17.86 -3.80
CA ASN A 159 23.36 17.89 -5.19
C ASN A 159 22.38 19.07 -5.42
N ASP A 160 22.88 20.16 -5.95
CA ASP A 160 22.10 21.38 -6.25
C ASP A 160 20.94 21.14 -7.24
N ALA A 161 20.99 20.07 -8.04
CA ALA A 161 19.95 19.70 -9.01
C ALA A 161 18.87 18.80 -8.40
N PHE A 162 18.98 18.39 -7.16
CA PHE A 162 18.05 17.44 -6.54
C PHE A 162 16.83 18.16 -5.97
N VAL A 163 15.65 17.87 -6.53
CA VAL A 163 14.36 18.27 -5.95
C VAL A 163 13.75 17.06 -5.27
N PRO A 164 13.79 16.99 -3.91
CA PRO A 164 13.22 15.87 -3.19
C PRO A 164 11.69 15.85 -3.36
N TYR A 165 11.15 14.69 -3.74
CA TYR A 165 9.73 14.42 -3.70
C TYR A 165 9.41 13.81 -2.34
N VAL A 166 8.75 14.57 -1.46
CA VAL A 166 8.23 14.11 -0.18
C VAL A 166 6.72 13.95 -0.33
N VAL A 167 6.21 12.75 -0.10
CA VAL A 167 4.77 12.42 -0.18
C VAL A 167 4.24 12.19 1.22
#